data_eef0143829eff7773908b65db6fd7b2a
#
_entry.id   eef0143829eff7773908b65db6fd7b2a
#
_cell.length_a   1.000
_cell.length_b   1.000
_cell.length_c   1.000
_cell.angle_alpha   90.00
_cell.angle_beta   90.00
_cell.angle_gamma   90.00
#
_symmetry.space_group_name_H-M   'P 1'
#
loop_
_entity.id
_entity.type
_entity.pdbx_description
1 polymer ?
#
loop_
_entity_poly.entity_id
_entity_poly.type
_entity_poly.pdbx_seq_one_letter_code
_entity_poly.pdbx_strand_id
1 'polypeptide(L)'
;MTPEQAAGLGGVGILNGNTSTEVLQGFATGDLFALPTASEPIKVVVGYEWREEMFERLSDTVFEEGQLLGQGGPTPSLVGGYNVTEFFGEANVPLLDSLALDLAYRYSDYSTVGGQDTYRLGLDWQPIDLARFRVGFNRAVRAPNVSELYTVQNLGLWAGVDPCGGIIATGESPEYTAAQCANTGVTAAQYGNISLSPADQYNQITGGNPDLQAEEADTITLGVVLTPTDDLSISVDYWSIEIEETITGIGAENIVRQCAENGLFCDAIVRSGSGSLWQGETGFVINAGLNGGKNTWEGVDVAGNWTKDALGGTFDVRLVGTYMLTKETE
;
A
#
# COMPACT_ATOMS: atom_id res chain seq x y z
N MET A 1 5.91 37.42 27.00
CA MET A 1 7.00 37.18 26.06
C MET A 1 7.15 38.38 25.16
N THR A 2 8.33 39.00 25.10
CA THR A 2 8.58 40.13 24.21
C THR A 2 8.79 39.67 22.77
N PRO A 3 8.62 40.52 21.74
CA PRO A 3 8.92 40.17 20.36
C PRO A 3 10.36 39.64 20.16
N GLU A 4 11.31 40.18 20.89
CA GLU A 4 12.71 39.72 20.84
C GLU A 4 12.89 38.32 21.47
N GLN A 5 12.17 38.02 22.57
CA GLN A 5 12.16 36.69 23.18
C GLN A 5 11.48 35.66 22.25
N ALA A 6 10.42 36.06 21.58
CA ALA A 6 9.75 35.19 20.59
C ALA A 6 10.64 34.92 19.37
N ALA A 7 11.37 35.95 18.88
CA ALA A 7 12.31 35.78 17.77
C ALA A 7 13.52 34.92 18.13
N GLY A 8 13.94 34.93 19.42
CA GLY A 8 15.03 34.05 19.91
C GLY A 8 14.61 32.60 20.14
N LEU A 9 13.31 32.32 20.19
CA LEU A 9 12.76 30.97 20.35
C LEU A 9 12.16 30.40 19.04
N GLY A 10 11.99 31.26 18.03
CA GLY A 10 11.48 30.88 16.72
C GLY A 10 12.60 30.52 15.78
N GLY A 11 12.42 29.46 15.03
CA GLY A 11 13.28 29.04 13.92
C GLY A 11 12.46 28.79 12.67
N VAL A 12 13.07 28.99 11.50
CA VAL A 12 12.48 28.60 10.21
C VAL A 12 13.27 27.40 9.71
N GLY A 13 12.59 26.26 9.57
CA GLY A 13 13.14 25.09 8.92
C GLY A 13 12.70 25.07 7.44
N ILE A 14 13.57 24.61 6.56
CA ILE A 14 13.34 24.53 5.12
C ILE A 14 13.48 23.07 4.68
N LEU A 15 12.42 22.58 4.03
CA LEU A 15 12.42 21.31 3.30
C LEU A 15 12.17 21.60 1.82
N ASN A 16 13.09 21.14 0.98
CA ASN A 16 12.94 21.21 -0.47
C ASN A 16 12.75 19.78 -1.01
N GLY A 17 11.71 19.57 -1.82
CA GLY A 17 11.46 18.30 -2.47
C GLY A 17 11.47 18.44 -3.98
N ASN A 18 12.04 17.45 -4.67
CA ASN A 18 12.01 17.32 -6.11
C ASN A 18 11.72 15.86 -6.49
N THR A 19 10.88 15.68 -7.49
CA THR A 19 10.63 14.39 -8.12
C THR A 19 10.85 14.51 -9.61
N SER A 20 11.50 13.53 -10.22
CA SER A 20 11.62 13.45 -11.67
C SER A 20 11.32 12.04 -12.16
N THR A 21 10.66 11.95 -13.29
CA THR A 21 10.40 10.71 -14.00
C THR A 21 10.85 10.89 -15.45
N GLU A 22 11.73 10.00 -15.90
CA GLU A 22 12.14 9.92 -17.31
C GLU A 22 11.56 8.64 -17.89
N VAL A 23 10.91 8.72 -19.07
CA VAL A 23 10.28 7.57 -19.73
C VAL A 23 10.70 7.53 -21.18
N LEU A 24 11.17 6.36 -21.62
CA LEU A 24 11.35 6.01 -23.01
C LEU A 24 10.46 4.82 -23.35
N GLN A 25 9.46 5.04 -24.20
CA GLN A 25 8.52 4.01 -24.61
C GLN A 25 8.44 3.87 -26.13
N GLY A 26 8.33 2.64 -26.60
CA GLY A 26 8.06 2.33 -27.99
C GLY A 26 7.14 1.11 -28.09
N PHE A 27 6.16 1.18 -28.98
CA PHE A 27 5.25 0.06 -29.20
C PHE A 27 4.83 -0.03 -30.67
N ALA A 28 4.44 -1.23 -31.09
CA ALA A 28 3.82 -1.50 -32.38
C ALA A 28 2.47 -2.19 -32.16
N THR A 29 1.49 -1.79 -32.95
CA THR A 29 0.16 -2.37 -32.96
C THR A 29 -0.22 -2.78 -34.38
N GLY A 30 -1.02 -3.84 -34.49
CA GLY A 30 -1.46 -4.29 -35.81
C GLY A 30 -2.49 -5.42 -35.72
N ASP A 31 -3.10 -5.63 -36.87
CA ASP A 31 -3.99 -6.76 -37.08
C ASP A 31 -3.21 -7.95 -37.65
N LEU A 32 -3.44 -9.15 -37.13
CA LEU A 32 -2.87 -10.38 -37.69
C LEU A 32 -3.84 -10.96 -38.73
N PHE A 33 -4.45 -12.04 -38.44
CA PHE A 33 -5.42 -12.73 -39.32
C PHE A 33 -6.73 -12.92 -38.56
N ALA A 34 -7.81 -13.03 -39.30
CA ALA A 34 -9.11 -13.42 -38.74
C ALA A 34 -9.17 -14.96 -38.60
N LEU A 35 -9.74 -15.43 -37.51
CA LEU A 35 -10.06 -16.85 -37.35
C LEU A 35 -11.22 -17.19 -38.29
N PRO A 36 -11.31 -18.46 -38.77
CA PRO A 36 -12.44 -18.85 -39.64
C PRO A 36 -13.81 -18.73 -38.99
N THR A 37 -13.86 -18.56 -37.68
CA THR A 37 -15.06 -18.49 -36.83
C THR A 37 -15.44 -17.07 -36.43
N ALA A 38 -14.64 -16.07 -36.80
CA ALA A 38 -14.87 -14.67 -36.46
C ALA A 38 -14.62 -13.76 -37.67
N SER A 39 -15.33 -12.67 -37.77
CA SER A 39 -15.20 -11.67 -38.83
C SER A 39 -14.07 -10.66 -38.58
N GLU A 40 -13.77 -10.38 -37.30
CA GLU A 40 -12.73 -9.45 -36.90
C GLU A 40 -11.36 -10.15 -36.80
N PRO A 41 -10.24 -9.49 -37.19
CA PRO A 41 -8.90 -10.03 -37.02
C PRO A 41 -8.45 -10.02 -35.56
N ILE A 42 -7.46 -10.87 -35.24
CA ILE A 42 -6.71 -10.80 -34.00
C ILE A 42 -5.93 -9.49 -33.98
N LYS A 43 -6.14 -8.68 -32.95
CA LYS A 43 -5.43 -7.41 -32.75
C LYS A 43 -4.33 -7.62 -31.71
N VAL A 44 -3.13 -7.13 -32.00
CA VAL A 44 -1.97 -7.30 -31.13
C VAL A 44 -1.24 -5.99 -30.89
N VAL A 45 -0.66 -5.88 -29.71
CA VAL A 45 0.29 -4.84 -29.33
C VAL A 45 1.52 -5.51 -28.78
N VAL A 46 2.72 -5.01 -29.13
CA VAL A 46 3.98 -5.38 -28.46
C VAL A 46 4.76 -4.10 -28.18
N GLY A 47 5.41 -4.03 -27.05
CA GLY A 47 6.11 -2.81 -26.67
C GLY A 47 7.24 -3.04 -25.69
N TYR A 48 8.01 -1.97 -25.58
CA TYR A 48 9.12 -1.81 -24.65
C TYR A 48 8.97 -0.47 -23.95
N GLU A 49 9.28 -0.44 -22.67
CA GLU A 49 9.37 0.77 -21.85
C GLU A 49 10.62 0.72 -20.98
N TRP A 50 11.30 1.83 -20.86
CA TRP A 50 12.29 2.09 -19.84
C TRP A 50 11.86 3.33 -19.07
N ARG A 51 11.92 3.27 -17.75
CA ARG A 51 11.55 4.37 -16.85
C ARG A 51 12.58 4.50 -15.74
N GLU A 52 12.94 5.73 -15.42
CA GLU A 52 13.71 6.08 -14.23
C GLU A 52 12.89 7.02 -13.36
N GLU A 53 12.87 6.75 -12.08
CA GLU A 53 12.22 7.57 -11.07
C GLU A 53 13.23 8.00 -10.03
N MET A 54 13.28 9.32 -9.78
CA MET A 54 14.15 9.94 -8.78
C MET A 54 13.31 10.74 -7.80
N PHE A 55 13.67 10.64 -6.54
CA PHE A 55 13.10 11.44 -5.46
C PHE A 55 14.22 12.08 -4.65
N GLU A 56 14.10 13.36 -4.39
CA GLU A 56 15.00 14.13 -3.56
C GLU A 56 14.19 14.92 -2.53
N ARG A 57 14.59 14.83 -1.28
CA ARG A 57 14.15 15.71 -0.18
C ARG A 57 15.37 16.20 0.55
N LEU A 58 15.64 17.50 0.44
CA LEU A 58 16.74 18.17 1.13
C LEU A 58 16.20 18.88 2.35
N SER A 59 16.72 18.52 3.51
CA SER A 59 16.43 19.11 4.81
C SER A 59 17.55 20.07 5.17
N ASP A 60 17.22 21.21 5.75
CA ASP A 60 18.26 22.04 6.39
C ASP A 60 18.69 21.46 7.74
N THR A 61 19.76 22.02 8.33
CA THR A 61 20.32 21.56 9.60
C THR A 61 19.31 21.56 10.75
N VAL A 62 18.34 22.46 10.72
CA VAL A 62 17.31 22.57 11.78
C VAL A 62 16.38 21.35 11.76
N PHE A 63 16.07 20.83 10.55
CA PHE A 63 15.33 19.59 10.38
C PHE A 63 16.20 18.36 10.61
N GLU A 64 17.42 18.36 10.06
CA GLU A 64 18.34 17.20 10.19
C GLU A 64 18.72 16.91 11.64
N GLU A 65 18.90 17.95 12.46
CA GLU A 65 19.24 17.84 13.88
C GLU A 65 18.00 17.76 14.80
N GLY A 66 16.77 17.82 14.24
CA GLY A 66 15.52 17.74 15.02
C GLY A 66 15.32 18.92 15.99
N GLN A 67 15.81 20.11 15.63
CA GLN A 67 15.74 21.29 16.49
C GLN A 67 14.35 21.95 16.52
N LEU A 68 13.44 21.55 15.65
CA LEU A 68 12.07 22.06 15.59
C LEU A 68 11.18 21.35 16.59
N LEU A 69 10.73 22.05 17.61
CA LEU A 69 9.74 21.56 18.57
C LEU A 69 8.43 21.20 17.86
N GLY A 70 7.92 20.01 18.10
CA GLY A 70 6.68 19.51 17.51
C GLY A 70 6.86 18.68 16.23
N GLN A 71 8.08 18.51 15.71
CA GLN A 71 8.38 17.63 14.57
C GLN A 71 8.55 16.15 14.94
N GLY A 72 8.65 15.85 16.23
CA GLY A 72 8.77 14.47 16.72
C GLY A 72 10.17 13.86 16.63
N GLY A 73 11.12 14.52 15.96
CA GLY A 73 12.50 14.06 15.83
C GLY A 73 13.20 14.60 14.59
N PRO A 74 14.45 14.19 14.34
CA PRO A 74 15.21 14.53 13.14
C PRO A 74 14.48 14.13 11.85
N THR A 75 14.64 14.96 10.83
CA THR A 75 14.14 14.68 9.47
C THR A 75 15.33 14.78 8.51
N PRO A 76 16.13 13.71 8.35
CA PRO A 76 17.27 13.71 7.46
C PRO A 76 16.91 13.90 5.99
N SER A 77 17.86 14.42 5.21
CA SER A 77 17.75 14.45 3.75
C SER A 77 17.61 13.04 3.18
N LEU A 78 16.85 12.91 2.10
CA LEU A 78 16.64 11.67 1.37
C LEU A 78 16.87 11.92 -0.11
N VAL A 79 17.75 11.13 -0.73
CA VAL A 79 17.94 11.11 -2.18
C VAL A 79 17.96 9.64 -2.60
N GLY A 80 17.14 9.29 -3.55
CA GLY A 80 17.09 7.92 -4.06
C GLY A 80 16.31 7.83 -5.36
N GLY A 81 16.44 6.70 -6.02
CA GLY A 81 15.74 6.42 -7.27
C GLY A 81 15.86 4.96 -7.66
N TYR A 82 15.13 4.58 -8.67
CA TYR A 82 15.21 3.28 -9.31
C TYR A 82 14.87 3.40 -10.80
N ASN A 83 15.28 2.41 -11.54
CA ASN A 83 14.85 2.25 -12.93
C ASN A 83 14.16 0.91 -13.13
N VAL A 84 13.35 0.85 -14.17
CA VAL A 84 12.65 -0.35 -14.60
C VAL A 84 12.72 -0.48 -16.10
N THR A 85 12.96 -1.71 -16.54
CA THR A 85 12.93 -2.08 -17.97
C THR A 85 11.78 -3.05 -18.18
N GLU A 86 10.90 -2.75 -19.14
CA GLU A 86 9.66 -3.50 -19.31
C GLU A 86 9.48 -3.93 -20.76
N PHE A 87 8.98 -5.17 -20.92
CA PHE A 87 8.49 -5.70 -22.19
C PHE A 87 7.04 -6.12 -22.01
N PHE A 88 6.18 -5.72 -22.92
CA PHE A 88 4.76 -6.05 -22.83
C PHE A 88 4.19 -6.50 -24.18
N GLY A 89 3.16 -7.31 -24.08
CA GLY A 89 2.36 -7.76 -25.21
C GLY A 89 0.89 -7.90 -24.82
N GLU A 90 0.02 -7.52 -25.75
CA GLU A 90 -1.42 -7.64 -25.58
C GLU A 90 -2.03 -8.24 -26.83
N ALA A 91 -3.10 -9.00 -26.68
CA ALA A 91 -3.86 -9.55 -27.79
C ALA A 91 -5.35 -9.56 -27.48
N ASN A 92 -6.16 -9.05 -28.42
CA ASN A 92 -7.58 -9.29 -28.47
C ASN A 92 -7.86 -10.33 -29.54
N VAL A 93 -8.42 -11.46 -29.13
CA VAL A 93 -8.64 -12.64 -29.99
C VAL A 93 -10.13 -12.91 -30.11
N PRO A 94 -10.81 -12.46 -31.19
CA PRO A 94 -12.16 -12.83 -31.49
C PRO A 94 -12.25 -14.32 -31.84
N LEU A 95 -12.77 -15.13 -30.92
CA LEU A 95 -12.97 -16.58 -31.14
C LEU A 95 -14.22 -16.86 -31.98
N LEU A 96 -15.25 -16.06 -31.76
CA LEU A 96 -16.51 -15.99 -32.50
C LEU A 96 -16.87 -14.49 -32.63
N ASP A 97 -17.80 -14.14 -33.49
CA ASP A 97 -18.33 -12.77 -33.56
C ASP A 97 -18.99 -12.32 -32.23
N SER A 98 -19.41 -13.28 -31.42
CA SER A 98 -20.02 -13.07 -30.11
C SER A 98 -19.10 -13.35 -28.92
N LEU A 99 -17.85 -13.78 -29.13
CA LEU A 99 -16.95 -14.23 -28.08
C LEU A 99 -15.51 -13.79 -28.37
N ALA A 100 -14.95 -12.98 -27.49
CA ALA A 100 -13.55 -12.54 -27.57
C ALA A 100 -12.78 -12.86 -26.31
N LEU A 101 -11.48 -13.09 -26.47
CA LEU A 101 -10.48 -13.29 -25.43
C LEU A 101 -9.56 -12.08 -25.41
N ASP A 102 -9.35 -11.48 -24.23
CA ASP A 102 -8.37 -10.45 -23.98
C ASP A 102 -7.20 -11.01 -23.19
N LEU A 103 -6.02 -10.89 -23.75
CA LEU A 103 -4.77 -11.38 -23.15
C LEU A 103 -3.80 -10.23 -23.03
N ALA A 104 -3.14 -10.11 -21.88
CA ALA A 104 -2.02 -9.20 -21.70
C ALA A 104 -0.96 -9.84 -20.81
N TYR A 105 0.29 -9.55 -21.09
CA TYR A 105 1.43 -9.94 -20.30
C TYR A 105 2.48 -8.85 -20.34
N ARG A 106 3.06 -8.56 -19.15
CA ARG A 106 4.19 -7.62 -19.01
C ARG A 106 5.22 -8.21 -18.06
N TYR A 107 6.45 -8.20 -18.48
CA TYR A 107 7.61 -8.46 -17.66
C TYR A 107 8.31 -7.14 -17.35
N SER A 108 8.53 -6.85 -16.07
CA SER A 108 9.14 -5.63 -15.56
C SER A 108 10.35 -5.98 -14.70
N ASP A 109 11.54 -5.54 -15.10
CA ASP A 109 12.78 -5.73 -14.35
C ASP A 109 13.15 -4.44 -13.63
N TYR A 110 12.89 -4.42 -12.33
CA TYR A 110 13.17 -3.30 -11.43
C TYR A 110 14.57 -3.41 -10.87
N SER A 111 15.33 -2.32 -10.85
CA SER A 111 16.66 -2.27 -10.24
C SER A 111 16.66 -2.53 -8.72
N THR A 112 15.49 -2.50 -8.08
CA THR A 112 15.31 -2.68 -6.63
C THR A 112 14.81 -4.07 -6.26
N VAL A 113 13.75 -4.56 -6.89
CA VAL A 113 13.07 -5.82 -6.55
C VAL A 113 13.19 -6.90 -7.63
N GLY A 114 13.96 -6.62 -8.70
CA GLY A 114 14.18 -7.58 -9.80
C GLY A 114 12.96 -7.78 -10.69
N GLY A 115 12.93 -8.94 -11.36
CA GLY A 115 11.90 -9.28 -12.36
C GLY A 115 10.54 -9.55 -11.75
N GLN A 116 9.51 -8.93 -12.33
CA GLN A 116 8.12 -9.04 -11.92
C GLN A 116 7.24 -9.36 -13.13
N ASP A 117 6.29 -10.26 -12.96
CA ASP A 117 5.37 -10.72 -13.99
C ASP A 117 3.95 -10.21 -13.70
N THR A 118 3.37 -9.50 -14.65
CA THR A 118 1.96 -9.09 -14.60
C THR A 118 1.20 -9.63 -15.81
N TYR A 119 -0.04 -10.05 -15.62
CA TYR A 119 -0.82 -10.60 -16.71
C TYR A 119 -2.32 -10.42 -16.51
N ARG A 120 -3.04 -10.44 -17.62
CA ARG A 120 -4.48 -10.36 -17.67
C ARG A 120 -5.02 -11.42 -18.61
N LEU A 121 -6.11 -12.06 -18.17
CA LEU A 121 -6.95 -12.95 -18.96
C LEU A 121 -8.39 -12.45 -18.86
N GLY A 122 -8.98 -12.08 -19.98
CA GLY A 122 -10.36 -11.60 -20.07
C GLY A 122 -11.17 -12.43 -21.05
N LEU A 123 -12.44 -12.62 -20.77
CA LEU A 123 -13.41 -13.21 -21.67
C LEU A 123 -14.61 -12.28 -21.77
N ASP A 124 -15.02 -11.96 -23.00
CA ASP A 124 -16.19 -11.17 -23.32
C ASP A 124 -17.09 -12.00 -24.22
N TRP A 125 -18.33 -12.25 -23.76
CA TRP A 125 -19.28 -13.10 -24.45
C TRP A 125 -20.64 -12.44 -24.53
N GLN A 126 -21.08 -12.16 -25.76
CA GLN A 126 -22.38 -11.61 -26.09
C GLN A 126 -23.20 -12.59 -26.93
N PRO A 127 -23.81 -13.63 -26.31
CA PRO A 127 -24.58 -14.63 -27.05
C PRO A 127 -25.82 -14.09 -27.74
N ILE A 128 -26.39 -13.01 -27.23
CA ILE A 128 -27.57 -12.32 -27.76
C ILE A 128 -27.43 -10.80 -27.51
N ASP A 129 -28.10 -9.98 -28.28
CA ASP A 129 -28.02 -8.51 -28.15
C ASP A 129 -28.46 -8.00 -26.77
N LEU A 130 -29.34 -8.74 -26.10
CA LEU A 130 -29.84 -8.43 -24.76
C LEU A 130 -28.83 -8.60 -23.65
N ALA A 131 -27.86 -9.52 -23.78
CA ALA A 131 -27.00 -9.90 -22.67
C ALA A 131 -25.53 -10.10 -23.09
N ARG A 132 -24.63 -9.46 -22.34
CA ARG A 132 -23.17 -9.56 -22.46
C ARG A 132 -22.60 -9.97 -21.11
N PHE A 133 -21.74 -11.00 -21.12
CA PHE A 133 -21.05 -11.51 -19.95
C PHE A 133 -19.57 -11.18 -20.04
N ARG A 134 -18.98 -10.82 -18.90
CA ARG A 134 -17.55 -10.49 -18.79
C ARG A 134 -16.94 -11.28 -17.65
N VAL A 135 -15.77 -11.88 -17.90
CA VAL A 135 -14.98 -12.54 -16.89
C VAL A 135 -13.56 -12.01 -17.03
N GLY A 136 -12.91 -11.69 -15.92
CA GLY A 136 -11.54 -11.23 -15.91
C GLY A 136 -10.75 -11.78 -14.74
N PHE A 137 -9.49 -12.08 -15.00
CA PHE A 137 -8.45 -12.32 -14.01
C PHE A 137 -7.26 -11.43 -14.32
N ASN A 138 -6.73 -10.75 -13.31
CA ASN A 138 -5.54 -9.92 -13.45
C ASN A 138 -4.59 -10.20 -12.29
N ARG A 139 -3.31 -10.35 -12.59
CA ARG A 139 -2.23 -10.20 -11.62
C ARG A 139 -1.54 -8.86 -11.86
N ALA A 140 -1.46 -8.04 -10.82
CA ALA A 140 -0.75 -6.77 -10.79
C ALA A 140 0.33 -6.81 -9.71
N VAL A 141 1.35 -5.95 -9.86
CA VAL A 141 2.47 -5.83 -8.94
C VAL A 141 2.70 -4.37 -8.60
N ARG A 142 3.02 -4.08 -7.34
CA ARG A 142 3.48 -2.77 -6.90
C ARG A 142 4.88 -2.88 -6.28
N ALA A 143 5.88 -2.34 -6.96
CA ALA A 143 7.21 -2.21 -6.37
C ALA A 143 7.21 -1.16 -5.23
N PRO A 144 8.07 -1.33 -4.20
CA PRO A 144 8.26 -0.33 -3.17
C PRO A 144 8.71 1.00 -3.78
N ASN A 145 8.19 2.10 -3.27
CA ASN A 145 8.62 3.43 -3.70
C ASN A 145 9.93 3.86 -3.03
N VAL A 146 10.54 4.96 -3.52
CA VAL A 146 11.83 5.46 -3.02
C VAL A 146 11.80 5.76 -1.52
N SER A 147 10.69 6.29 -0.99
CA SER A 147 10.58 6.58 0.44
C SER A 147 10.47 5.33 1.29
N GLU A 148 9.74 4.32 0.81
CA GLU A 148 9.63 3.02 1.49
C GLU A 148 10.97 2.30 1.56
N LEU A 149 11.83 2.45 0.54
CA LEU A 149 13.15 1.82 0.51
C LEU A 149 14.22 2.61 1.27
N TYR A 150 14.29 3.92 1.06
CA TYR A 150 15.50 4.69 1.36
C TYR A 150 15.33 5.79 2.41
N THR A 151 14.14 5.98 2.99
CA THR A 151 14.02 6.92 4.12
C THR A 151 15.00 6.52 5.23
N VAL A 152 15.84 7.46 5.63
CA VAL A 152 16.83 7.21 6.67
C VAL A 152 16.14 6.80 7.96
N GLN A 153 16.56 5.67 8.53
CA GLN A 153 16.03 5.22 9.81
C GLN A 153 16.50 6.14 10.93
N ASN A 154 15.56 6.67 11.68
CA ASN A 154 15.84 7.58 12.79
C ASN A 154 14.90 7.34 13.97
N LEU A 155 15.34 7.84 15.13
CA LEU A 155 14.54 7.79 16.34
C LEU A 155 13.37 8.79 16.24
N GLY A 156 12.17 8.28 16.42
CA GLY A 156 10.92 9.03 16.51
C GLY A 156 10.11 8.60 17.72
N LEU A 157 8.89 9.04 17.80
CA LEU A 157 7.98 8.70 18.90
C LEU A 157 6.75 7.96 18.37
N TRP A 158 6.24 7.03 19.17
CA TRP A 158 4.92 6.47 18.98
C TRP A 158 4.04 6.77 20.19
N ALA A 159 2.77 7.02 19.97
CA ALA A 159 1.77 7.23 20.99
C ALA A 159 1.12 5.88 21.38
N GLY A 160 1.01 5.63 22.66
CA GLY A 160 0.41 4.38 23.17
C GLY A 160 0.94 4.05 24.56
N VAL A 161 0.92 2.77 24.90
CA VAL A 161 1.33 2.24 26.21
C VAL A 161 2.33 1.10 26.05
N ASP A 162 3.38 1.08 26.87
CA ASP A 162 4.19 -0.13 27.03
C ASP A 162 3.42 -1.15 27.88
N PRO A 163 2.88 -2.24 27.30
CA PRO A 163 2.04 -3.18 28.04
C PRO A 163 2.81 -3.96 29.10
N CYS A 164 4.15 -3.92 29.07
CA CYS A 164 5.03 -4.48 30.10
C CYS A 164 5.55 -3.43 31.08
N GLY A 165 5.14 -2.15 30.94
CA GLY A 165 5.41 -1.09 31.86
C GLY A 165 4.46 -1.13 33.08
N GLY A 166 4.83 -0.44 34.14
CA GLY A 166 4.08 -0.32 35.38
C GLY A 166 4.97 -0.46 36.62
N ILE A 167 4.59 0.25 37.69
CA ILE A 167 5.24 0.17 38.99
C ILE A 167 4.21 -0.43 39.98
N ILE A 168 4.33 -1.72 40.29
CA ILE A 168 3.40 -2.44 41.16
C ILE A 168 3.30 -1.79 42.53
N ALA A 169 4.39 -1.26 43.08
CA ALA A 169 4.43 -0.59 44.37
C ALA A 169 3.56 0.68 44.44
N THR A 170 3.27 1.32 43.27
CA THR A 170 2.40 2.49 43.17
C THR A 170 0.97 2.15 42.73
N GLY A 171 0.68 0.87 42.51
CA GLY A 171 -0.63 0.38 42.06
C GLY A 171 -0.79 0.28 40.56
N GLU A 172 0.25 0.52 39.75
CA GLU A 172 0.28 0.34 38.32
C GLU A 172 0.88 -1.03 37.98
N SER A 173 0.07 -1.94 37.48
CA SER A 173 0.53 -3.29 37.12
C SER A 173 0.70 -3.41 35.63
N PRO A 174 1.77 -4.11 35.14
CA PRO A 174 1.87 -4.49 33.73
C PRO A 174 0.61 -5.25 33.27
N GLU A 175 0.23 -5.10 32.00
CA GLU A 175 -0.90 -5.83 31.41
C GLU A 175 -0.60 -7.34 31.28
N TYR A 176 0.66 -7.69 31.02
CA TYR A 176 1.13 -9.05 30.84
C TYR A 176 1.86 -9.59 32.07
N THR A 177 1.92 -10.91 32.17
CA THR A 177 2.68 -11.61 33.21
C THR A 177 4.18 -11.44 33.05
N ALA A 178 4.95 -11.70 34.12
CA ALA A 178 6.41 -11.63 34.08
C ALA A 178 7.02 -12.56 33.01
N ALA A 179 6.41 -13.72 32.76
CA ALA A 179 6.88 -14.65 31.74
C ALA A 179 6.66 -14.10 30.31
N GLN A 180 5.52 -13.48 30.05
CA GLN A 180 5.20 -12.85 28.78
C GLN A 180 6.09 -11.63 28.53
N CYS A 181 6.28 -10.77 29.54
CA CYS A 181 7.13 -9.59 29.43
C CYS A 181 8.62 -9.96 29.28
N ALA A 182 9.04 -11.12 29.76
CA ALA A 182 10.41 -11.61 29.52
C ALA A 182 10.72 -11.83 28.03
N ASN A 183 9.72 -12.19 27.21
CA ASN A 183 9.86 -12.29 25.76
C ASN A 183 10.28 -10.94 25.16
N THR A 184 9.77 -9.82 25.70
CA THR A 184 10.08 -8.47 25.23
C THR A 184 11.40 -7.91 25.78
N GLY A 185 12.20 -8.73 26.45
CA GLY A 185 13.50 -8.33 27.03
C GLY A 185 13.40 -7.75 28.46
N VAL A 186 12.24 -7.77 29.11
CA VAL A 186 12.10 -7.36 30.52
C VAL A 186 12.69 -8.41 31.44
N THR A 187 13.68 -8.04 32.25
CA THR A 187 14.26 -8.95 33.24
C THR A 187 13.36 -9.10 34.47
N ALA A 188 13.56 -10.18 35.24
CA ALA A 188 12.81 -10.40 36.49
C ALA A 188 12.94 -9.25 37.52
N ALA A 189 14.09 -8.55 37.53
CA ALA A 189 14.32 -7.39 38.39
C ALA A 189 13.62 -6.11 37.90
N GLN A 190 13.35 -5.99 36.61
CA GLN A 190 12.70 -4.85 36.00
C GLN A 190 11.17 -5.00 36.04
N TYR A 191 10.65 -6.21 35.98
CA TYR A 191 9.21 -6.45 35.98
C TYR A 191 8.52 -5.81 37.20
N GLY A 192 7.51 -4.98 36.92
CA GLY A 192 6.79 -4.21 37.96
C GLY A 192 7.56 -3.00 38.51
N ASN A 193 8.67 -2.60 37.87
CA ASN A 193 9.49 -1.44 38.23
C ASN A 193 9.82 -0.53 37.03
N ILE A 194 9.10 -0.67 35.89
CA ILE A 194 9.29 0.15 34.70
C ILE A 194 8.27 1.28 34.71
N SER A 195 8.71 2.54 34.81
CA SER A 195 7.80 3.70 34.79
C SER A 195 7.14 3.83 33.41
N LEU A 196 5.83 4.07 33.42
CA LEU A 196 5.10 4.47 32.22
C LEU A 196 5.49 5.89 31.80
N SER A 197 5.38 6.18 30.51
CA SER A 197 5.59 7.54 30.01
C SER A 197 4.45 8.46 30.47
N PRO A 198 4.75 9.60 31.11
CA PRO A 198 3.72 10.52 31.55
C PRO A 198 3.02 11.27 30.40
N ALA A 199 3.58 11.15 29.18
CA ALA A 199 3.06 11.76 27.95
C ALA A 199 2.45 10.71 26.99
N ASP A 200 2.37 9.43 27.39
CA ASP A 200 1.97 8.32 26.54
C ASP A 200 2.77 8.27 25.23
N GLN A 201 4.06 8.63 25.31
CA GLN A 201 4.99 8.63 24.17
C GLN A 201 6.20 7.76 24.47
N TYR A 202 6.54 6.93 23.50
CA TYR A 202 7.64 5.98 23.57
C TYR A 202 8.50 6.06 22.31
N ASN A 203 9.73 5.61 22.39
CA ASN A 203 10.67 5.67 21.29
C ASN A 203 10.42 4.55 20.27
N GLN A 204 10.54 4.90 19.01
CA GLN A 204 10.60 3.94 17.92
C GLN A 204 11.67 4.37 16.90
N ILE A 205 12.22 3.41 16.19
CA ILE A 205 12.98 3.68 14.96
C ILE A 205 12.06 3.43 13.79
N THR A 206 11.82 4.48 13.01
CA THR A 206 11.07 4.42 11.76
C THR A 206 11.96 4.82 10.59
N GLY A 207 11.63 4.36 9.41
CA GLY A 207 12.37 4.67 8.19
C GLY A 207 12.10 3.66 7.11
N GLY A 208 12.85 3.74 6.02
CA GLY A 208 12.76 2.83 4.91
C GLY A 208 13.39 1.47 5.23
N ASN A 209 13.04 0.50 4.40
CA ASN A 209 13.63 -0.83 4.43
C ASN A 209 14.03 -1.24 3.00
N PRO A 210 15.35 -1.32 2.71
CA PRO A 210 15.84 -1.71 1.38
C PRO A 210 15.54 -3.17 1.00
N ASP A 211 15.16 -4.01 1.97
CA ASP A 211 14.87 -5.44 1.75
C ASP A 211 13.42 -5.70 1.35
N LEU A 212 12.59 -4.64 1.21
CA LEU A 212 11.21 -4.77 0.78
C LEU A 212 11.10 -5.38 -0.61
N GLN A 213 10.14 -6.28 -0.74
CA GLN A 213 9.73 -6.91 -1.98
C GLN A 213 8.51 -6.22 -2.58
N ALA A 214 8.16 -6.56 -3.80
CA ALA A 214 6.95 -6.06 -4.43
C ALA A 214 5.70 -6.70 -3.79
N GLU A 215 4.61 -5.92 -3.72
CA GLU A 215 3.27 -6.45 -3.43
C GLU A 215 2.70 -7.09 -4.69
N GLU A 216 1.96 -8.17 -4.52
CA GLU A 216 1.22 -8.84 -5.59
C GLU A 216 -0.28 -8.73 -5.35
N ALA A 217 -1.04 -8.42 -6.40
CA ALA A 217 -2.49 -8.30 -6.34
C ALA A 217 -3.16 -9.19 -7.39
N ASP A 218 -4.01 -10.11 -6.95
CA ASP A 218 -4.88 -10.90 -7.80
C ASP A 218 -6.30 -10.33 -7.78
N THR A 219 -6.84 -10.08 -8.96
CA THR A 219 -8.20 -9.55 -9.12
C THR A 219 -9.03 -10.47 -10.00
N ILE A 220 -10.19 -10.88 -9.51
CA ILE A 220 -11.22 -11.61 -10.26
C ILE A 220 -12.41 -10.69 -10.47
N THR A 221 -12.94 -10.67 -11.69
CA THR A 221 -14.17 -9.93 -12.02
C THR A 221 -15.14 -10.83 -12.78
N LEU A 222 -16.43 -10.74 -12.43
CA LEU A 222 -17.53 -11.43 -13.11
C LEU A 222 -18.65 -10.42 -13.33
N GLY A 223 -18.99 -10.14 -14.58
CA GLY A 223 -19.95 -9.12 -14.91
C GLY A 223 -21.03 -9.56 -15.89
N VAL A 224 -22.19 -8.97 -15.79
CA VAL A 224 -23.25 -9.06 -16.76
C VAL A 224 -23.76 -7.67 -17.12
N VAL A 225 -23.93 -7.42 -18.41
CA VAL A 225 -24.60 -6.24 -18.93
C VAL A 225 -25.89 -6.67 -19.62
N LEU A 226 -27.00 -6.09 -19.23
CA LEU A 226 -28.32 -6.31 -19.82
C LEU A 226 -28.81 -5.05 -20.52
N THR A 227 -29.23 -5.18 -21.76
CA THR A 227 -29.86 -4.11 -22.55
C THR A 227 -31.28 -4.52 -22.97
N PRO A 228 -32.24 -4.52 -22.00
CA PRO A 228 -33.61 -5.01 -22.26
C PRO A 228 -34.35 -4.22 -23.34
N THR A 229 -33.99 -2.96 -23.49
CA THR A 229 -34.49 -2.05 -24.55
C THR A 229 -33.37 -1.12 -24.97
N ASP A 230 -33.51 -0.46 -26.12
CA ASP A 230 -32.52 0.53 -26.61
C ASP A 230 -32.35 1.71 -25.64
N ASP A 231 -33.35 1.96 -24.79
CA ASP A 231 -33.36 3.05 -23.82
C ASP A 231 -32.75 2.69 -22.46
N LEU A 232 -32.50 1.39 -22.15
CA LEU A 232 -32.14 0.89 -20.83
C LEU A 232 -30.93 -0.05 -20.87
N SER A 233 -29.91 0.29 -20.12
CA SER A 233 -28.75 -0.59 -19.86
C SER A 233 -28.56 -0.76 -18.35
N ILE A 234 -28.32 -1.99 -17.91
CA ILE A 234 -28.04 -2.36 -16.52
C ILE A 234 -26.79 -3.21 -16.51
N SER A 235 -25.82 -2.90 -15.63
CA SER A 235 -24.71 -3.80 -15.35
C SER A 235 -24.68 -4.20 -13.88
N VAL A 236 -24.24 -5.45 -13.65
CA VAL A 236 -23.94 -5.98 -12.33
C VAL A 236 -22.59 -6.68 -12.44
N ASP A 237 -21.62 -6.22 -11.66
CA ASP A 237 -20.26 -6.72 -11.69
C ASP A 237 -19.82 -7.12 -10.27
N TYR A 238 -19.53 -8.39 -10.05
CA TYR A 238 -18.83 -8.88 -8.87
C TYR A 238 -17.33 -8.71 -9.08
N TRP A 239 -16.61 -8.32 -8.03
CA TRP A 239 -15.16 -8.23 -8.02
C TRP A 239 -14.59 -8.71 -6.68
N SER A 240 -13.43 -9.34 -6.75
CA SER A 240 -12.61 -9.74 -5.61
C SER A 240 -11.17 -9.31 -5.88
N ILE A 241 -10.57 -8.62 -4.93
CA ILE A 241 -9.19 -8.14 -4.97
C ILE A 241 -8.48 -8.69 -3.74
N GLU A 242 -7.42 -9.44 -3.96
CA GLU A 242 -6.54 -9.96 -2.93
C GLU A 242 -5.14 -9.41 -3.14
N ILE A 243 -4.58 -8.75 -2.12
CA ILE A 243 -3.21 -8.20 -2.15
C ILE A 243 -2.41 -8.94 -1.10
N GLU A 244 -1.34 -9.59 -1.53
CA GLU A 244 -0.37 -10.28 -0.68
C GLU A 244 0.93 -9.49 -0.58
N GLU A 245 1.77 -9.81 0.41
CA GLU A 245 3.04 -9.14 0.66
C GLU A 245 2.89 -7.62 0.81
N THR A 246 1.77 -7.18 1.42
CA THR A 246 1.45 -5.75 1.59
C THR A 246 2.56 -5.04 2.35
N ILE A 247 3.07 -3.94 1.78
CA ILE A 247 4.07 -3.09 2.44
C ILE A 247 3.38 -2.25 3.50
N THR A 248 3.61 -2.60 4.77
CA THR A 248 2.93 -2.01 5.91
C THR A 248 3.85 -1.90 7.12
N GLY A 249 3.43 -1.12 8.13
CA GLY A 249 4.03 -1.10 9.46
C GLY A 249 3.10 -1.79 10.45
N ILE A 250 3.64 -2.66 11.30
CA ILE A 250 2.87 -3.35 12.34
C ILE A 250 2.40 -2.38 13.43
N GLY A 251 3.15 -1.31 13.64
CA GLY A 251 2.98 -0.39 14.76
C GLY A 251 3.73 -0.85 16.02
N ALA A 252 4.45 0.08 16.65
CA ALA A 252 5.37 -0.25 17.73
C ALA A 252 4.68 -0.91 18.93
N GLU A 253 3.49 -0.46 19.33
CA GLU A 253 2.72 -1.10 20.41
C GLU A 253 2.31 -2.53 20.05
N ASN A 254 1.85 -2.75 18.81
CA ASN A 254 1.48 -4.09 18.35
C ASN A 254 2.69 -5.03 18.31
N ILE A 255 3.87 -4.55 17.94
CA ILE A 255 5.13 -5.32 18.00
C ILE A 255 5.37 -5.78 19.43
N VAL A 256 5.25 -4.89 20.45
CA VAL A 256 5.45 -5.26 21.84
C VAL A 256 4.40 -6.27 22.32
N ARG A 257 3.14 -6.09 21.94
CA ARG A 257 2.04 -7.01 22.26
C ARG A 257 2.23 -8.39 21.63
N GLN A 258 2.55 -8.44 20.33
CA GLN A 258 2.78 -9.69 19.61
C GLN A 258 4.00 -10.46 20.16
N CYS A 259 5.03 -9.75 20.57
CA CYS A 259 6.17 -10.38 21.23
C CYS A 259 5.76 -10.96 22.59
N ALA A 260 5.03 -10.21 23.43
CA ALA A 260 4.60 -10.69 24.73
C ALA A 260 3.66 -11.90 24.63
N GLU A 261 2.70 -11.86 23.72
CA GLU A 261 1.67 -12.89 23.57
C GLU A 261 2.13 -14.12 22.81
N ASN A 262 2.80 -13.90 21.68
CA ASN A 262 3.03 -14.92 20.66
C ASN A 262 4.52 -15.18 20.39
N GLY A 263 5.44 -14.39 20.96
CA GLY A 263 6.87 -14.48 20.70
C GLY A 263 7.27 -14.01 19.29
N LEU A 264 6.40 -13.20 18.63
CA LEU A 264 6.65 -12.66 17.28
C LEU A 264 7.28 -11.27 17.37
N PHE A 265 8.19 -10.95 16.45
CA PHE A 265 8.86 -9.64 16.33
C PHE A 265 9.68 -9.20 17.55
N CYS A 266 10.09 -10.13 18.40
CA CYS A 266 10.82 -9.81 19.63
C CYS A 266 12.17 -9.16 19.36
N ASP A 267 12.81 -9.49 18.26
CA ASP A 267 14.11 -8.91 17.84
C ASP A 267 14.01 -7.40 17.50
N ALA A 268 12.79 -6.92 17.23
CA ALA A 268 12.53 -5.51 16.99
C ALA A 268 12.43 -4.67 18.28
N ILE A 269 12.50 -5.27 19.47
CA ILE A 269 12.39 -4.58 20.75
C ILE A 269 13.75 -4.47 21.42
N VAL A 270 14.21 -3.27 21.64
CA VAL A 270 15.42 -2.97 22.38
C VAL A 270 15.04 -2.18 23.63
N ARG A 271 15.16 -2.82 24.81
CA ARG A 271 14.88 -2.14 26.09
C ARG A 271 16.15 -1.51 26.64
N SER A 272 16.02 -0.33 27.24
CA SER A 272 17.11 0.32 27.96
C SER A 272 17.57 -0.49 29.18
N GLY A 273 18.67 -0.11 29.79
CA GLY A 273 19.15 -0.73 31.02
C GLY A 273 18.14 -0.69 32.20
N SER A 274 17.21 0.26 32.18
CA SER A 274 16.09 0.34 33.14
C SER A 274 14.84 -0.46 32.70
N GLY A 275 14.85 -1.07 31.54
CA GLY A 275 13.70 -1.74 30.94
C GLY A 275 12.76 -0.80 30.16
N SER A 276 13.00 0.50 30.21
CA SER A 276 12.13 1.52 29.61
C SER A 276 12.28 1.57 28.08
N LEU A 277 11.17 1.92 27.40
CA LEU A 277 11.11 2.23 25.97
C LEU A 277 10.96 3.73 25.70
N TRP A 278 11.12 4.60 26.72
CA TRP A 278 10.96 6.06 26.56
C TRP A 278 12.00 6.89 27.30
N GLN A 279 12.62 6.35 28.35
CA GLN A 279 13.62 7.07 29.12
C GLN A 279 14.97 7.08 28.39
N GLY A 280 15.35 8.24 27.87
CA GLY A 280 16.53 8.36 27.00
C GLY A 280 16.31 7.76 25.63
N GLU A 281 17.39 7.51 24.89
CA GLU A 281 17.38 7.06 23.49
C GLU A 281 17.80 5.60 23.31
N THR A 282 18.09 4.90 24.41
CA THR A 282 18.67 3.54 24.37
C THR A 282 17.60 2.43 24.38
N GLY A 283 16.33 2.78 24.66
CA GLY A 283 15.20 1.88 24.58
C GLY A 283 14.24 2.33 23.48
N PHE A 284 13.95 1.44 22.53
CA PHE A 284 13.08 1.73 21.38
C PHE A 284 12.52 0.46 20.77
N VAL A 285 11.54 0.63 19.91
CA VAL A 285 11.00 -0.43 19.04
C VAL A 285 11.35 -0.11 17.60
N ILE A 286 11.89 -1.08 16.86
CA ILE A 286 12.13 -0.96 15.41
C ILE A 286 10.77 -1.18 14.71
N ASN A 287 10.26 -0.13 14.09
CA ASN A 287 8.97 -0.10 13.39
C ASN A 287 9.18 0.38 11.95
N ALA A 288 10.08 -0.28 11.24
CA ALA A 288 10.28 -0.08 9.79
C ALA A 288 9.19 -0.81 9.00
N GLY A 289 8.96 -0.37 7.75
CA GLY A 289 8.08 -1.07 6.83
C GLY A 289 8.57 -2.50 6.57
N LEU A 290 7.64 -3.42 6.39
CA LEU A 290 7.91 -4.80 6.03
C LEU A 290 6.85 -5.31 5.05
N ASN A 291 7.19 -6.36 4.31
CA ASN A 291 6.19 -7.11 3.58
C ASN A 291 5.52 -8.07 4.56
N GLY A 292 4.24 -7.96 4.68
CA GLY A 292 3.48 -8.83 5.57
C GLY A 292 2.02 -8.47 5.55
N GLY A 293 1.22 -9.49 5.77
CA GLY A 293 -0.21 -9.33 5.75
C GLY A 293 -0.82 -9.49 4.35
N LYS A 294 -2.09 -9.67 4.38
CA LYS A 294 -2.95 -9.87 3.24
C LYS A 294 -4.15 -8.95 3.37
N ASN A 295 -4.50 -8.29 2.29
CA ASN A 295 -5.72 -7.50 2.20
C ASN A 295 -6.68 -8.15 1.21
N THR A 296 -7.92 -8.37 1.64
CA THR A 296 -8.98 -8.91 0.80
C THR A 296 -10.16 -7.95 0.76
N TRP A 297 -10.55 -7.58 -0.44
CA TRP A 297 -11.72 -6.76 -0.70
C TRP A 297 -12.61 -7.42 -1.74
N GLU A 298 -13.90 -7.54 -1.44
CA GLU A 298 -14.89 -8.08 -2.35
C GLU A 298 -16.12 -7.19 -2.39
N GLY A 299 -16.74 -7.11 -3.56
CA GLY A 299 -17.92 -6.29 -3.70
C GLY A 299 -18.72 -6.58 -4.98
N VAL A 300 -19.85 -5.91 -5.06
CA VAL A 300 -20.72 -5.91 -6.22
C VAL A 300 -21.02 -4.47 -6.62
N ASP A 301 -20.71 -4.16 -7.87
CA ASP A 301 -21.09 -2.90 -8.49
C ASP A 301 -22.36 -3.06 -9.31
N VAL A 302 -23.25 -2.09 -9.19
CA VAL A 302 -24.47 -2.01 -9.98
C VAL A 302 -24.51 -0.66 -10.67
N ALA A 303 -24.71 -0.66 -11.99
CA ALA A 303 -24.94 0.55 -12.74
C ALA A 303 -26.19 0.39 -13.62
N GLY A 304 -27.00 1.45 -13.70
CA GLY A 304 -28.14 1.53 -14.57
C GLY A 304 -28.18 2.86 -15.31
N ASN A 305 -28.47 2.83 -16.59
CA ASN A 305 -28.64 4.01 -17.42
C ASN A 305 -29.92 3.89 -18.21
N TRP A 306 -30.79 4.89 -18.06
CA TRP A 306 -32.04 4.95 -18.77
C TRP A 306 -32.21 6.32 -19.43
N THR A 307 -32.38 6.32 -20.75
CA THR A 307 -32.52 7.54 -21.55
C THR A 307 -33.85 7.48 -22.30
N LYS A 308 -34.68 8.49 -22.13
CA LYS A 308 -36.03 8.52 -22.75
C LYS A 308 -36.37 9.89 -23.27
N ASP A 309 -36.79 9.95 -24.53
CA ASP A 309 -37.40 11.14 -25.12
C ASP A 309 -38.87 11.22 -24.72
N ALA A 310 -39.25 12.28 -23.99
CA ALA A 310 -40.64 12.54 -23.56
C ALA A 310 -40.86 14.02 -23.32
N LEU A 311 -42.10 14.48 -23.47
CA LEU A 311 -42.53 15.86 -23.16
C LEU A 311 -41.73 16.97 -23.86
N GLY A 312 -41.14 16.68 -25.02
CA GLY A 312 -40.36 17.64 -25.80
C GLY A 312 -38.90 17.81 -25.32
N GLY A 313 -38.39 16.89 -24.52
CA GLY A 313 -37.03 16.82 -24.04
C GLY A 313 -36.56 15.40 -23.86
N THR A 314 -35.27 15.23 -23.51
CA THR A 314 -34.65 13.95 -23.20
C THR A 314 -34.46 13.83 -21.68
N PHE A 315 -34.96 12.75 -21.10
CA PHE A 315 -34.67 12.35 -19.71
C PHE A 315 -33.54 11.37 -19.73
N ASP A 316 -32.50 11.65 -18.91
CA ASP A 316 -31.38 10.77 -18.68
C ASP A 316 -31.30 10.49 -17.18
N VAL A 317 -31.37 9.20 -16.79
CA VAL A 317 -31.31 8.75 -15.41
C VAL A 317 -30.16 7.76 -15.29
N ARG A 318 -29.19 8.08 -14.43
CA ARG A 318 -28.06 7.22 -14.12
C ARG A 318 -28.08 6.82 -12.65
N LEU A 319 -28.00 5.53 -12.40
CA LEU A 319 -27.82 4.95 -11.08
C LEU A 319 -26.45 4.26 -11.02
N VAL A 320 -25.69 4.50 -9.96
CA VAL A 320 -24.42 3.80 -9.69
C VAL A 320 -24.36 3.49 -8.20
N GLY A 321 -23.99 2.28 -7.85
CA GLY A 321 -23.81 1.88 -6.46
C GLY A 321 -22.84 0.73 -6.33
N THR A 322 -22.10 0.69 -5.20
CA THR A 322 -21.22 -0.39 -4.80
C THR A 322 -21.70 -0.96 -3.47
N TYR A 323 -21.79 -2.27 -3.40
CA TYR A 323 -22.02 -2.98 -2.16
C TYR A 323 -20.80 -3.81 -1.79
N MET A 324 -20.14 -3.46 -0.67
CA MET A 324 -18.99 -4.19 -0.14
C MET A 324 -19.46 -5.46 0.56
N LEU A 325 -18.90 -6.61 0.17
CA LEU A 325 -19.14 -7.92 0.77
C LEU A 325 -18.12 -8.22 1.85
N THR A 326 -16.85 -8.03 1.53
CA THR A 326 -15.71 -8.32 2.40
C THR A 326 -14.73 -7.15 2.39
N LYS A 327 -14.17 -6.85 3.56
CA LYS A 327 -13.02 -5.97 3.73
C LYS A 327 -12.22 -6.49 4.93
N GLU A 328 -11.15 -7.23 4.64
CA GLU A 328 -10.32 -7.90 5.64
C GLU A 328 -8.86 -7.48 5.47
N THR A 329 -8.15 -7.38 6.58
CA THR A 329 -6.69 -7.19 6.65
C THR A 329 -6.18 -8.18 7.68
N GLU A 330 -5.27 -9.04 7.26
CA GLU A 330 -4.63 -10.08 8.08
C GLU A 330 -3.16 -9.76 8.35
#